data_cefab907f8a0fd01425d70bd20a4b091
#
_entry.id   cefab907f8a0fd01425d70bd20a4b091
#
_cell.length_a   1.000
_cell.length_b   1.000
_cell.length_c   1.000
_cell.angle_alpha   90.00
_cell.angle_beta   90.00
_cell.angle_gamma   90.00
#
_symmetry.space_group_name_H-M   'P 1'
#
loop_
_entity.id
_entity.type
_entity.pdbx_description
1 polymer ?
#
loop_
_entity_poly.entity_id
_entity_poly.type
_entity_poly.pdbx_seq_one_letter_code
_entity_poly.pdbx_strand_id
1 'polypeptide(L)'
;YAATLGDFRAIDRETVEIVAVTGNSMGWYSALACAGALTAEAGFEVVNTMGTLMQEALIGGQLVHPHMGEDWLPDPARKAGLMAKVAAIGARPGHVLSLSIDLGGMLVLAGNDAGLKAFEAEVPPEQGRFPMRLSNHATFHTALQAPVAERGRARLSPALFSQPKLPMIDGRGAIWWPGATDPRALWDYTLGHQVTESYGFTDAIRVAAREFAPDL
;
A
#
# COMPACT_ATOMS: atom_id res chain seq x y z
N TYR A 1 -5.28 7.35 11.30
CA TYR A 1 -4.80 6.45 12.36
C TYR A 1 -5.72 6.46 13.59
N ALA A 2 -5.88 7.61 14.27
CA ALA A 2 -6.68 7.67 15.51
C ALA A 2 -8.14 7.24 15.29
N ALA A 3 -8.79 7.69 14.22
CA ALA A 3 -10.14 7.26 13.86
C ALA A 3 -10.20 5.74 13.65
N THR A 4 -9.28 5.18 12.85
CA THR A 4 -9.21 3.73 12.61
C THR A 4 -9.07 2.92 13.90
N LEU A 5 -8.22 3.37 14.85
CA LEU A 5 -8.11 2.70 16.14
C LEU A 5 -9.36 2.83 16.99
N GLY A 6 -10.04 3.96 16.94
CA GLY A 6 -11.33 4.18 17.60
C GLY A 6 -12.38 3.22 17.07
N ASP A 7 -12.54 3.17 15.75
CA ASP A 7 -13.50 2.28 15.07
C ASP A 7 -13.18 0.80 15.36
N PHE A 8 -11.89 0.41 15.29
CA PHE A 8 -11.47 -0.95 15.60
C PHE A 8 -11.77 -1.37 17.04
N ARG A 9 -11.61 -0.45 18.00
CA ARG A 9 -11.94 -0.70 19.41
C ARG A 9 -13.45 -0.76 19.68
N ALA A 10 -14.24 -0.11 18.82
CA ALA A 10 -15.70 -0.13 18.92
C ALA A 10 -16.34 -1.41 18.35
N ILE A 11 -15.58 -2.28 17.68
CA ILE A 11 -16.09 -3.57 17.21
C ILE A 11 -16.49 -4.42 18.41
N ASP A 12 -17.76 -4.84 18.42
CA ASP A 12 -18.31 -5.72 19.45
C ASP A 12 -17.72 -7.14 19.31
N ARG A 13 -16.81 -7.49 20.22
CA ARG A 13 -16.13 -8.80 20.23
C ARG A 13 -16.95 -9.94 20.81
N GLU A 14 -18.15 -9.66 21.33
CA GLU A 14 -19.08 -10.70 21.77
C GLU A 14 -19.86 -11.27 20.58
N THR A 15 -20.04 -10.47 19.54
CA THR A 15 -20.80 -10.84 18.34
C THR A 15 -19.94 -11.02 17.08
N VAL A 16 -18.71 -10.47 17.06
CA VAL A 16 -17.81 -10.49 15.91
C VAL A 16 -16.43 -11.02 16.29
N GLU A 17 -16.01 -12.08 15.63
CA GLU A 17 -14.62 -12.55 15.67
C GLU A 17 -13.81 -11.89 14.54
N ILE A 18 -12.68 -11.26 14.88
CA ILE A 18 -11.75 -10.75 13.86
C ILE A 18 -10.76 -11.84 13.51
N VAL A 19 -10.91 -12.38 12.31
CA VAL A 19 -10.10 -13.51 11.82
C VAL A 19 -8.76 -13.06 11.24
N ALA A 20 -8.67 -11.87 10.67
CA ALA A 20 -7.43 -11.27 10.18
C ALA A 20 -7.54 -9.75 10.06
N VAL A 21 -6.39 -9.08 9.94
CA VAL A 21 -6.28 -7.63 9.71
C VAL A 21 -5.41 -7.37 8.49
N THR A 22 -5.82 -6.44 7.64
CA THR A 22 -5.02 -5.93 6.53
C THR A 22 -5.24 -4.43 6.37
N GLY A 23 -4.44 -3.77 5.55
CA GLY A 23 -4.62 -2.35 5.27
C GLY A 23 -3.81 -1.92 4.05
N ASN A 24 -4.40 -1.09 3.20
CA ASN A 24 -3.73 -0.56 2.02
C ASN A 24 -2.77 0.58 2.39
N SER A 25 -1.52 0.51 1.94
CA SER A 25 -0.54 1.59 2.05
C SER A 25 -0.36 2.05 3.52
N MET A 26 -0.71 3.28 3.86
CA MET A 26 -0.70 3.78 5.25
C MET A 26 -1.62 2.96 6.17
N GLY A 27 -2.66 2.33 5.62
CA GLY A 27 -3.52 1.40 6.35
C GLY A 27 -2.76 0.23 6.97
N TRP A 28 -1.62 -0.18 6.38
CA TRP A 28 -0.74 -1.18 6.96
C TRP A 28 -0.21 -0.78 8.34
N TYR A 29 0.20 0.48 8.52
CA TYR A 29 0.65 0.98 9.83
C TYR A 29 -0.46 0.93 10.88
N SER A 30 -1.70 1.24 10.48
CA SER A 30 -2.87 1.08 11.35
C SER A 30 -3.15 -0.39 11.65
N ALA A 31 -3.03 -1.27 10.67
CA ALA A 31 -3.21 -2.71 10.82
C ALA A 31 -2.24 -3.32 11.85
N LEU A 32 -0.97 -2.87 11.86
CA LEU A 32 0.02 -3.28 12.86
C LEU A 32 -0.46 -3.00 14.30
N ALA A 33 -1.02 -1.81 14.54
CA ALA A 33 -1.54 -1.45 15.85
C ALA A 33 -2.86 -2.18 16.18
N CYS A 34 -3.76 -2.33 15.20
CA CYS A 34 -5.01 -3.10 15.37
C CYS A 34 -4.73 -4.57 15.68
N ALA A 35 -3.74 -5.18 15.05
CA ALA A 35 -3.33 -6.56 15.30
C ALA A 35 -2.47 -6.72 16.57
N GLY A 36 -2.08 -5.64 17.25
CA GLY A 36 -1.26 -5.66 18.45
C GLY A 36 0.22 -5.94 18.22
N ALA A 37 0.70 -5.81 16.97
CA ALA A 37 2.13 -5.85 16.64
C ALA A 37 2.86 -4.55 17.02
N LEU A 38 2.11 -3.44 17.15
CA LEU A 38 2.55 -2.18 17.74
C LEU A 38 1.59 -1.79 18.87
N THR A 39 2.08 -1.08 19.89
CA THR A 39 1.19 -0.36 20.82
C THR A 39 0.53 0.81 20.08
N ALA A 40 -0.50 1.42 20.65
CA ALA A 40 -1.15 2.59 20.05
C ALA A 40 -0.16 3.75 19.89
N GLU A 41 0.71 3.96 20.87
CA GLU A 41 1.74 5.00 20.87
C GLU A 41 2.83 4.71 19.83
N ALA A 42 3.33 3.47 19.76
CA ALA A 42 4.32 3.05 18.76
C ALA A 42 3.75 3.15 17.33
N GLY A 43 2.49 2.77 17.14
CA GLY A 43 1.81 2.93 15.85
C GLY A 43 1.65 4.40 15.46
N PHE A 44 1.34 5.28 16.40
CA PHE A 44 1.33 6.73 16.17
C PHE A 44 2.72 7.25 15.79
N GLU A 45 3.76 6.80 16.49
CA GLU A 45 5.16 7.16 16.18
C GLU A 45 5.54 6.75 14.76
N VAL A 46 5.21 5.52 14.34
CA VAL A 46 5.47 5.03 12.99
C VAL A 46 4.74 5.86 11.94
N VAL A 47 3.43 6.08 12.11
CA VAL A 47 2.60 6.86 11.16
C VAL A 47 3.10 8.30 11.05
N ASN A 48 3.38 8.94 12.18
CA ASN A 48 3.82 10.34 12.21
C ASN A 48 5.22 10.49 11.60
N THR A 49 6.15 9.60 11.96
CA THR A 49 7.52 9.64 11.43
C THR A 49 7.54 9.40 9.93
N MET A 50 6.92 8.31 9.46
CA MET A 50 6.91 7.99 8.03
C MET A 50 6.13 9.03 7.22
N GLY A 51 4.99 9.50 7.72
CA GLY A 51 4.22 10.55 7.08
C GLY A 51 5.01 11.85 6.93
N THR A 52 5.72 12.28 7.98
CA THR A 52 6.58 13.46 7.93
C THR A 52 7.72 13.30 6.93
N LEU A 53 8.42 12.16 6.96
CA LEU A 53 9.52 11.88 6.03
C LEU A 53 9.07 11.89 4.57
N MET A 54 7.92 11.29 4.29
CA MET A 54 7.33 11.27 2.94
C MET A 54 6.89 12.66 2.48
N GLN A 55 6.31 13.45 3.37
CA GLN A 55 5.89 14.83 3.09
C GLN A 55 7.09 15.76 2.84
N GLU A 56 8.16 15.59 3.59
CA GLU A 56 9.41 16.35 3.38
C GLU A 56 10.09 16.02 2.04
N ALA A 57 10.01 14.77 1.61
CA ALA A 57 10.70 14.32 0.40
C ALA A 57 9.94 14.68 -0.88
N LEU A 58 8.62 14.49 -0.95
CA LEU A 58 7.71 14.72 -2.10
C LEU A 58 8.31 14.39 -3.49
N ILE A 59 9.02 13.27 -3.58
CA ILE A 59 9.69 12.84 -4.82
C ILE A 59 8.66 12.35 -5.83
N GLY A 60 8.58 13.00 -7.00
CA GLY A 60 7.68 12.63 -8.10
C GLY A 60 6.20 12.74 -7.76
N GLY A 61 5.38 11.80 -8.21
CA GLY A 61 3.93 11.82 -7.98
C GLY A 61 3.26 10.49 -8.28
N GLN A 62 1.94 10.49 -8.11
CA GLN A 62 1.07 9.35 -8.43
C GLN A 62 -0.10 9.77 -9.30
N LEU A 63 -0.62 8.82 -10.07
CA LEU A 63 -1.90 8.92 -10.74
C LEU A 63 -2.69 7.62 -10.58
N VAL A 64 -4.02 7.72 -10.72
CA VAL A 64 -4.93 6.57 -10.70
C VAL A 64 -5.56 6.38 -12.07
N HIS A 65 -5.67 5.12 -12.50
CA HIS A 65 -6.37 4.75 -13.73
C HIS A 65 -7.14 3.44 -13.56
N PRO A 66 -8.41 3.36 -13.98
CA PRO A 66 -9.18 2.12 -13.90
C PRO A 66 -8.71 1.13 -14.99
N HIS A 67 -8.79 -0.15 -14.67
CA HIS A 67 -8.65 -1.22 -15.64
C HIS A 67 -9.89 -2.11 -15.75
N MET A 68 -10.91 -1.84 -14.95
CA MET A 68 -12.24 -2.43 -15.07
C MET A 68 -13.18 -1.50 -15.84
N GLY A 69 -14.16 -2.07 -16.51
CA GLY A 69 -15.26 -1.33 -17.13
C GLY A 69 -16.23 -0.74 -16.10
N GLU A 70 -17.28 -0.08 -16.58
CA GLU A 70 -18.36 0.48 -15.73
C GLU A 70 -19.16 -0.61 -15.00
N ASP A 71 -19.13 -1.84 -15.53
CA ASP A 71 -19.75 -3.03 -14.93
C ASP A 71 -18.95 -3.63 -13.76
N TRP A 72 -17.78 -3.10 -13.47
CA TRP A 72 -16.84 -3.59 -12.45
C TRP A 72 -16.38 -5.03 -12.65
N LEU A 73 -16.53 -5.59 -13.85
CA LEU A 73 -16.03 -6.93 -14.17
C LEU A 73 -14.51 -6.89 -14.43
N PRO A 74 -13.78 -7.93 -13.99
CA PRO A 74 -12.34 -8.03 -14.27
C PRO A 74 -12.05 -8.10 -15.77
N ASP A 75 -11.15 -7.24 -16.24
CA ASP A 75 -10.58 -7.32 -17.60
C ASP A 75 -9.06 -7.52 -17.54
N PRO A 76 -8.59 -8.78 -17.50
CA PRO A 76 -7.16 -9.08 -17.44
C PRO A 76 -6.38 -8.60 -18.68
N ALA A 77 -7.01 -8.61 -19.86
CA ALA A 77 -6.35 -8.18 -21.09
C ALA A 77 -6.10 -6.66 -21.06
N ARG A 78 -7.08 -5.89 -20.62
CA ARG A 78 -6.94 -4.44 -20.44
C ARG A 78 -5.87 -4.11 -19.39
N LYS A 79 -5.90 -4.79 -18.23
CA LYS A 79 -4.85 -4.63 -17.21
C LYS A 79 -3.46 -4.90 -17.78
N ALA A 80 -3.28 -6.01 -18.50
CA ALA A 80 -2.02 -6.37 -19.13
C ALA A 80 -1.57 -5.32 -20.15
N GLY A 81 -2.48 -4.78 -20.97
CA GLY A 81 -2.20 -3.71 -21.92
C GLY A 81 -1.72 -2.43 -21.26
N LEU A 82 -2.38 -2.00 -20.18
CA LEU A 82 -1.96 -0.83 -19.38
C LEU A 82 -0.58 -1.05 -18.74
N MET A 83 -0.32 -2.24 -18.17
CA MET A 83 0.98 -2.57 -17.59
C MET A 83 2.10 -2.61 -18.63
N ALA A 84 1.83 -3.10 -19.84
CA ALA A 84 2.77 -3.05 -20.95
C ALA A 84 3.09 -1.60 -21.35
N LYS A 85 2.08 -0.71 -21.37
CA LYS A 85 2.27 0.73 -21.61
C LYS A 85 3.13 1.37 -20.51
N VAL A 86 2.86 1.06 -19.24
CA VAL A 86 3.66 1.53 -18.09
C VAL A 86 5.12 1.13 -18.26
N ALA A 87 5.39 -0.15 -18.58
CA ALA A 87 6.75 -0.65 -18.80
C ALA A 87 7.43 0.04 -19.98
N ALA A 88 6.73 0.23 -21.10
CA ALA A 88 7.26 0.89 -22.28
C ALA A 88 7.62 2.36 -22.02
N ILE A 89 6.82 3.09 -21.25
CA ILE A 89 7.12 4.47 -20.86
C ILE A 89 8.31 4.49 -19.87
N GLY A 90 8.31 3.64 -18.85
CA GLY A 90 9.38 3.59 -17.86
C GLY A 90 10.75 3.19 -18.43
N ALA A 91 10.77 2.51 -19.59
CA ALA A 91 12.01 2.17 -20.30
C ALA A 91 12.61 3.34 -21.12
N ARG A 92 11.93 4.47 -21.26
CA ARG A 92 12.41 5.61 -22.02
C ARG A 92 13.46 6.42 -21.24
N PRO A 93 14.50 6.96 -21.88
CA PRO A 93 15.44 7.83 -21.21
C PRO A 93 14.77 8.98 -20.46
N GLY A 94 15.11 9.19 -19.20
CA GLY A 94 14.58 10.26 -18.36
C GLY A 94 13.15 10.05 -17.84
N HIS A 95 12.48 8.95 -18.19
CA HIS A 95 11.15 8.62 -17.67
C HIS A 95 11.24 7.59 -16.55
N VAL A 96 10.48 7.82 -15.49
CA VAL A 96 10.24 6.84 -14.44
C VAL A 96 8.73 6.66 -14.32
N LEU A 97 8.26 5.44 -14.51
CA LEU A 97 6.87 5.08 -14.33
C LEU A 97 6.77 3.61 -13.94
N SER A 98 6.06 3.30 -12.88
CA SER A 98 5.84 1.93 -12.40
C SER A 98 4.51 1.79 -11.69
N LEU A 99 4.09 0.55 -11.44
CA LEU A 99 2.98 0.25 -10.56
C LEU A 99 3.37 0.61 -9.13
N SER A 100 2.53 1.41 -8.48
CA SER A 100 2.61 1.71 -7.07
C SER A 100 1.68 0.79 -6.27
N ILE A 101 0.39 0.77 -6.62
CA ILE A 101 -0.59 -0.08 -5.93
C ILE A 101 -1.50 -0.78 -6.95
N ASP A 102 -1.66 -2.08 -6.79
CA ASP A 102 -2.75 -2.83 -7.40
C ASP A 102 -3.98 -2.74 -6.49
N LEU A 103 -4.95 -1.91 -6.87
CA LEU A 103 -6.08 -1.52 -6.03
C LEU A 103 -7.42 -2.02 -6.60
N GLY A 104 -7.61 -3.33 -6.63
CA GLY A 104 -8.84 -3.94 -7.13
C GLY A 104 -9.05 -3.66 -8.61
N GLY A 105 -10.01 -2.80 -8.95
CA GLY A 105 -10.35 -2.38 -10.31
C GLY A 105 -9.50 -1.23 -10.86
N MET A 106 -8.54 -0.73 -10.08
CA MET A 106 -7.71 0.43 -10.42
C MET A 106 -6.23 0.14 -10.24
N LEU A 107 -5.40 0.80 -11.05
CA LEU A 107 -3.96 0.88 -10.88
C LEU A 107 -3.59 2.26 -10.33
N VAL A 108 -2.82 2.29 -9.25
CA VAL A 108 -2.10 3.49 -8.84
C VAL A 108 -0.70 3.40 -9.43
N LEU A 109 -0.37 4.33 -10.31
CA LEU A 109 0.94 4.41 -10.95
C LEU A 109 1.75 5.53 -10.29
N ALA A 110 3.06 5.33 -10.18
CA ALA A 110 3.96 6.31 -9.62
C ALA A 110 5.15 6.53 -10.54
N GLY A 111 5.65 7.77 -10.59
CA GLY A 111 6.77 8.11 -11.43
C GLY A 111 7.23 9.56 -11.29
N ASN A 112 8.22 9.93 -12.10
CA ASN A 112 8.59 11.32 -12.26
C ASN A 112 7.59 12.05 -13.17
N ASP A 113 7.70 13.35 -13.26
CA ASP A 113 6.77 14.16 -14.05
C ASP A 113 6.75 13.79 -15.54
N ALA A 114 7.91 13.42 -16.12
CA ALA A 114 7.99 12.98 -17.50
C ALA A 114 7.22 11.67 -17.74
N GLY A 115 7.39 10.68 -16.87
CA GLY A 115 6.68 9.39 -16.97
C GLY A 115 5.17 9.54 -16.80
N LEU A 116 4.75 10.33 -15.84
CA LEU A 116 3.33 10.58 -15.58
C LEU A 116 2.65 11.34 -16.71
N LYS A 117 3.29 12.40 -17.24
CA LYS A 117 2.80 13.15 -18.43
C LYS A 117 2.71 12.29 -19.68
N ALA A 118 3.71 11.42 -19.90
CA ALA A 118 3.68 10.51 -21.04
C ALA A 118 2.49 9.54 -20.95
N PHE A 119 2.20 9.01 -19.78
CA PHE A 119 1.04 8.15 -19.59
C PHE A 119 -0.28 8.89 -19.83
N GLU A 120 -0.44 10.10 -19.30
CA GLU A 120 -1.62 10.96 -19.51
C GLU A 120 -1.85 11.29 -20.99
N ALA A 121 -0.77 11.47 -21.76
CA ALA A 121 -0.86 11.80 -23.18
C ALA A 121 -1.17 10.59 -24.07
N GLU A 122 -0.77 9.38 -23.67
CA GLU A 122 -0.84 8.17 -24.50
C GLU A 122 -1.99 7.23 -24.14
N VAL A 123 -2.64 7.45 -23.01
CA VAL A 123 -3.78 6.64 -22.57
C VAL A 123 -5.07 7.45 -22.75
N PRO A 124 -6.08 6.89 -23.44
CA PRO A 124 -7.34 7.61 -23.64
C PRO A 124 -7.99 8.01 -22.33
N PRO A 125 -8.59 9.20 -22.24
CA PRO A 125 -9.35 9.60 -21.06
C PRO A 125 -10.56 8.68 -20.83
N GLU A 126 -10.80 8.35 -19.56
CA GLU A 126 -11.91 7.51 -19.14
C GLU A 126 -12.76 8.17 -18.07
N GLN A 127 -14.07 7.95 -18.12
CA GLN A 127 -15.05 8.48 -17.18
C GLN A 127 -14.91 10.01 -16.96
N GLY A 128 -14.40 10.75 -17.94
CA GLY A 128 -14.18 12.19 -17.88
C GLY A 128 -13.15 12.70 -16.87
N ARG A 129 -12.44 11.81 -16.17
CA ARG A 129 -11.52 12.19 -15.08
C ARG A 129 -10.20 11.38 -15.01
N PHE A 130 -10.14 10.22 -15.64
CA PHE A 130 -8.93 9.39 -15.62
C PHE A 130 -8.15 9.51 -16.94
N PRO A 131 -6.81 9.41 -16.91
CA PRO A 131 -5.92 9.28 -15.75
C PRO A 131 -6.03 10.46 -14.80
N MET A 132 -6.09 10.22 -13.47
CA MET A 132 -6.27 11.27 -12.47
C MET A 132 -5.01 11.40 -11.60
N ARG A 133 -4.35 12.56 -11.64
CA ARG A 133 -3.24 12.88 -10.74
C ARG A 133 -3.71 13.05 -9.31
N LEU A 134 -2.94 12.49 -8.39
CA LEU A 134 -3.17 12.67 -6.95
C LEU A 134 -2.35 13.87 -6.46
N SER A 135 -3.04 14.89 -5.96
CA SER A 135 -2.39 16.10 -5.42
C SER A 135 -1.63 15.79 -4.14
N ASN A 136 -0.43 16.38 -3.99
CA ASN A 136 0.44 16.20 -2.81
C ASN A 136 0.83 14.74 -2.54
N HIS A 137 0.93 13.91 -3.57
CA HIS A 137 1.42 12.54 -3.50
C HIS A 137 2.84 12.45 -4.08
N ALA A 138 3.68 11.65 -3.43
CA ALA A 138 5.00 11.26 -3.91
C ALA A 138 4.94 9.90 -4.64
N THR A 139 6.07 9.42 -5.13
CA THR A 139 6.22 8.11 -5.78
C THR A 139 6.19 6.97 -4.76
N PHE A 140 5.15 6.88 -3.94
CA PHE A 140 5.03 5.85 -2.92
C PHE A 140 5.08 4.45 -3.53
N HIS A 141 5.60 3.48 -2.76
CA HIS A 141 5.73 2.07 -3.15
C HIS A 141 6.57 1.89 -4.43
N THR A 142 7.68 2.62 -4.51
CA THR A 142 8.68 2.49 -5.58
C THR A 142 10.09 2.67 -5.03
N ALA A 143 11.09 2.18 -5.77
CA ALA A 143 12.51 2.33 -5.41
C ALA A 143 12.95 3.80 -5.22
N LEU A 144 12.22 4.79 -5.76
CA LEU A 144 12.51 6.20 -5.53
C LEU A 144 12.31 6.62 -4.05
N GLN A 145 11.60 5.82 -3.26
CA GLN A 145 11.42 6.06 -1.82
C GLN A 145 12.52 5.41 -0.95
N ALA A 146 13.55 4.81 -1.54
CA ALA A 146 14.65 4.21 -0.77
C ALA A 146 15.27 5.18 0.27
N PRO A 147 15.53 6.47 -0.03
CA PRO A 147 16.05 7.41 0.96
C PRO A 147 15.09 7.64 2.14
N VAL A 148 13.78 7.60 1.90
CA VAL A 148 12.76 7.71 2.96
C VAL A 148 12.76 6.45 3.83
N ALA A 149 12.85 5.28 3.21
CA ALA A 149 12.95 4.00 3.93
C ALA A 149 14.18 3.95 4.85
N GLU A 150 15.35 4.37 4.36
CA GLU A 150 16.59 4.46 5.15
C GLU A 150 16.44 5.41 6.35
N ARG A 151 15.89 6.61 6.13
CA ARG A 151 15.62 7.58 7.20
C ARG A 151 14.61 7.06 8.22
N GLY A 152 13.57 6.34 7.77
CA GLY A 152 12.59 5.69 8.62
C GLY A 152 13.25 4.63 9.51
N ARG A 153 14.06 3.75 8.92
CA ARG A 153 14.82 2.73 9.66
C ARG A 153 15.80 3.30 10.68
N ALA A 154 16.40 4.44 10.38
CA ALA A 154 17.31 5.12 11.30
C ALA A 154 16.59 5.74 12.51
N ARG A 155 15.30 6.11 12.38
CA ARG A 155 14.50 6.77 13.42
C ARG A 155 13.63 5.80 14.23
N LEU A 156 13.15 4.73 13.61
CA LEU A 156 12.19 3.80 14.20
C LEU A 156 12.87 2.48 14.58
N SER A 157 13.04 2.25 15.88
CA SER A 157 13.70 1.05 16.40
C SER A 157 12.89 -0.21 16.12
N PRO A 158 13.56 -1.36 15.80
CA PRO A 158 12.89 -2.65 15.76
C PRO A 158 12.20 -3.05 17.06
N ALA A 159 12.67 -2.51 18.20
CA ALA A 159 12.09 -2.78 19.51
C ALA A 159 10.66 -2.24 19.70
N LEU A 160 10.18 -1.39 18.78
CA LEU A 160 8.77 -0.97 18.75
C LEU A 160 7.83 -2.11 18.33
N PHE A 161 8.34 -3.10 17.59
CA PHE A 161 7.57 -4.20 17.02
C PHE A 161 7.54 -5.40 17.95
N SER A 162 6.41 -6.08 17.99
CA SER A 162 6.15 -7.27 18.75
C SER A 162 5.39 -8.32 17.93
N GLN A 163 5.16 -9.48 18.51
CA GLN A 163 4.30 -10.50 17.92
C GLN A 163 2.88 -9.96 17.72
N PRO A 164 2.27 -10.11 16.55
CA PRO A 164 0.86 -9.78 16.37
C PRO A 164 0.00 -10.73 17.23
N LYS A 165 -1.15 -10.24 17.67
CA LYS A 165 -2.17 -11.01 18.38
C LYS A 165 -3.25 -11.56 17.45
N LEU A 166 -3.36 -10.99 16.26
CA LEU A 166 -4.25 -11.39 15.17
C LEU A 166 -3.42 -11.64 13.92
N PRO A 167 -3.82 -12.57 13.03
CA PRO A 167 -3.21 -12.73 11.73
C PRO A 167 -3.24 -11.41 10.95
N MET A 168 -2.15 -11.07 10.27
CA MET A 168 -2.06 -9.89 9.42
C MET A 168 -1.68 -10.29 8.00
N ILE A 169 -2.26 -9.63 7.00
CA ILE A 169 -1.97 -9.88 5.59
C ILE A 169 -1.33 -8.63 5.02
N ASP A 170 -0.12 -8.76 4.49
CA ASP A 170 0.64 -7.65 3.92
C ASP A 170 0.35 -7.42 2.43
N GLY A 171 0.94 -6.37 1.85
CA GLY A 171 0.77 -6.00 0.45
C GLY A 171 1.37 -6.97 -0.58
N ARG A 172 1.96 -8.07 -0.15
CA ARG A 172 2.40 -9.20 -1.00
C ARG A 172 1.43 -10.36 -0.93
N GLY A 173 0.39 -10.28 -0.07
CA GLY A 173 -0.46 -11.40 0.29
C GLY A 173 0.19 -12.39 1.28
N ALA A 174 1.31 -12.04 1.89
CA ALA A 174 1.93 -12.87 2.92
C ALA A 174 1.19 -12.71 4.26
N ILE A 175 0.99 -13.83 4.96
CA ILE A 175 0.31 -13.86 6.26
C ILE A 175 1.35 -13.87 7.38
N TRP A 176 1.22 -12.93 8.30
CA TRP A 176 1.99 -12.83 9.54
C TRP A 176 1.18 -13.43 10.68
N TRP A 177 1.54 -14.68 11.05
CA TRP A 177 0.80 -15.43 12.06
C TRP A 177 1.21 -15.09 13.49
N PRO A 178 0.26 -14.97 14.43
CA PRO A 178 0.56 -14.93 15.86
C PRO A 178 1.43 -16.12 16.28
N GLY A 179 2.44 -15.86 17.11
CA GLY A 179 3.35 -16.90 17.62
C GLY A 179 4.42 -17.40 16.62
N ALA A 180 4.28 -17.09 15.31
CA ALA A 180 5.24 -17.50 14.28
C ALA A 180 5.95 -16.32 13.60
N THR A 181 5.47 -15.09 13.82
CA THR A 181 6.05 -13.88 13.25
C THR A 181 7.36 -13.50 13.95
N ASP A 182 8.43 -13.27 13.19
CA ASP A 182 9.61 -12.56 13.70
C ASP A 182 9.36 -11.05 13.68
N PRO A 183 9.32 -10.37 14.84
CA PRO A 183 9.11 -8.91 14.91
C PRO A 183 10.16 -8.12 14.14
N ARG A 184 11.38 -8.63 14.04
CA ARG A 184 12.45 -7.99 13.26
C ARG A 184 12.16 -8.04 11.77
N ALA A 185 11.72 -9.21 11.27
CA ALA A 185 11.31 -9.36 9.88
C ALA A 185 10.09 -8.49 9.54
N LEU A 186 9.14 -8.33 10.48
CA LEU A 186 7.99 -7.45 10.34
C LEU A 186 8.41 -5.97 10.24
N TRP A 187 9.38 -5.53 11.06
CA TRP A 187 9.98 -4.21 10.98
C TRP A 187 10.70 -4.01 9.62
N ASP A 188 11.50 -4.99 9.19
CA ASP A 188 12.21 -4.96 7.91
C ASP A 188 11.25 -4.83 6.72
N TYR A 189 10.16 -5.58 6.73
CA TYR A 189 9.11 -5.45 5.72
C TYR A 189 8.47 -4.05 5.75
N THR A 190 8.04 -3.61 6.92
CA THR A 190 7.27 -2.36 7.11
C THR A 190 8.04 -1.12 6.69
N LEU A 191 9.32 -1.02 7.03
CA LEU A 191 10.17 0.14 6.75
C LEU A 191 11.09 -0.05 5.52
N GLY A 192 10.97 -1.18 4.83
CA GLY A 192 11.72 -1.50 3.64
C GLY A 192 10.80 -1.78 2.46
N HIS A 193 10.50 -3.06 2.23
CA HIS A 193 9.71 -3.52 1.08
C HIS A 193 8.39 -2.75 0.91
N GLN A 194 7.63 -2.57 1.99
CA GLN A 194 6.35 -1.85 1.97
C GLN A 194 6.50 -0.41 1.44
N VAL A 195 7.65 0.23 1.68
CA VAL A 195 7.92 1.61 1.25
C VAL A 195 8.42 1.68 -0.20
N THR A 196 9.25 0.71 -0.61
CA THR A 196 10.03 0.78 -1.86
C THR A 196 9.53 -0.11 -2.99
N GLU A 197 8.60 -1.02 -2.71
CA GLU A 197 8.09 -1.97 -3.70
C GLU A 197 6.57 -1.81 -3.88
N SER A 198 6.06 -2.24 -5.05
CA SER A 198 4.63 -2.14 -5.34
C SER A 198 3.78 -2.88 -4.31
N TYR A 199 2.64 -2.27 -3.96
CA TYR A 199 1.70 -2.80 -2.98
C TYR A 199 0.54 -3.55 -3.69
N GLY A 200 0.47 -4.86 -3.54
CA GLY A 200 -0.59 -5.71 -4.10
C GLY A 200 -1.80 -5.80 -3.17
N PHE A 201 -2.57 -4.71 -3.00
CA PHE A 201 -3.75 -4.75 -2.13
C PHE A 201 -4.81 -5.74 -2.64
N THR A 202 -4.92 -5.90 -3.96
CA THR A 202 -5.77 -6.94 -4.57
C THR A 202 -5.42 -8.33 -4.07
N ASP A 203 -4.12 -8.66 -3.97
CA ASP A 203 -3.67 -9.97 -3.50
C ASP A 203 -3.89 -10.13 -2.00
N ALA A 204 -3.69 -9.07 -1.20
CA ALA A 204 -4.01 -9.09 0.22
C ALA A 204 -5.49 -9.43 0.48
N ILE A 205 -6.41 -8.80 -0.26
CA ILE A 205 -7.85 -9.08 -0.15
C ILE A 205 -8.20 -10.49 -0.65
N ARG A 206 -7.57 -10.98 -1.73
CA ARG A 206 -7.76 -12.35 -2.21
C ARG A 206 -7.33 -13.39 -1.19
N VAL A 207 -6.19 -13.15 -0.52
CA VAL A 207 -5.72 -14.02 0.57
C VAL A 207 -6.69 -13.97 1.75
N ALA A 208 -7.15 -12.78 2.14
CA ALA A 208 -8.14 -12.64 3.20
C ALA A 208 -9.40 -13.49 2.90
N ALA A 209 -9.94 -13.37 1.69
CA ALA A 209 -11.13 -14.11 1.29
C ALA A 209 -10.93 -15.63 1.23
N ARG A 210 -9.75 -16.10 0.76
CA ARG A 210 -9.47 -17.54 0.57
C ARG A 210 -9.08 -18.26 1.84
N GLU A 211 -8.20 -17.65 2.63
CA GLU A 211 -7.59 -18.30 3.79
C GLU A 211 -8.44 -18.14 5.07
N PHE A 212 -9.21 -17.07 5.15
CA PHE A 212 -10.02 -16.77 6.34
C PHE A 212 -11.53 -16.87 6.08
N ALA A 213 -11.97 -16.81 4.84
CA ALA A 213 -13.38 -16.94 4.42
C ALA A 213 -14.35 -16.17 5.35
N PRO A 214 -14.16 -14.86 5.58
CA PRO A 214 -14.99 -14.09 6.50
C PRO A 214 -16.44 -14.04 6.01
N ASP A 215 -17.38 -14.01 6.94
CA ASP A 215 -18.82 -13.86 6.65
C ASP A 215 -19.20 -12.42 6.27
N LEU A 216 -18.36 -11.44 6.61
CA LEU A 216 -18.54 -10.00 6.39
C LEU A 216 -17.34 -9.43 5.63
#